data_88e0d01d29977b6fec06d89c43f04bfa
#
_entry.id   88e0d01d29977b6fec06d89c43f04bfa
#
_cell.length_a   1.000
_cell.length_b   1.000
_cell.length_c   1.000
_cell.angle_alpha   90.00
_cell.angle_beta   90.00
_cell.angle_gamma   90.00
#
_symmetry.space_group_name_H-M   'P 1'
#
loop_
_entity.id
_entity.type
_entity.pdbx_description
1 polymer ?
#
loop_
_entity_poly.entity_id
_entity_poly.type
_entity_poly.pdbx_seq_one_letter_code
_entity_poly.pdbx_strand_id
1 'polypeptide(L)'
;RQPLEEGAITITRSSVTASFPARFMLVAAMNPCPCGYFGDRVRACRCSPQQIRQYQGKISGPLMDRIDLHIDVPSVPYRALSSKEAGESSEAIKRRVTAAREIQKKRFSQDGLACNARMTEKQIKEFCAIDDDSHKLMEMAIEKLGLSARAINRVLKVARTIADLENKEKIAPSHVAEAIQYRSLDRGLI
;
A
#
# COMPACT_ATOMS: atom_id res chain seq x y z
N ARG A 1 -2.28 14.94 -5.54
CA ARG A 1 -1.20 14.03 -6.01
C ARG A 1 0.17 14.50 -5.54
N GLN A 2 0.50 15.79 -5.72
CA GLN A 2 1.79 16.37 -5.32
C GLN A 2 2.15 16.09 -3.85
N PRO A 3 1.27 16.34 -2.85
CA PRO A 3 1.60 16.07 -1.45
C PRO A 3 1.96 14.61 -1.15
N LEU A 4 1.35 13.66 -1.85
CA LEU A 4 1.63 12.22 -1.64
C LEU A 4 3.03 11.81 -2.15
N GLU A 5 3.56 12.50 -3.15
CA GLU A 5 4.89 12.21 -3.71
C GLU A 5 5.97 13.07 -3.03
N GLU A 6 5.78 14.38 -3.00
CA GLU A 6 6.79 15.36 -2.60
C GLU A 6 6.75 15.68 -1.09
N GLY A 7 5.64 15.35 -0.41
CA GLY A 7 5.44 15.73 0.99
C GLY A 7 5.36 17.23 1.20
N ALA A 8 5.08 18.00 0.14
CA ALA A 8 4.92 19.43 0.14
C ALA A 8 3.81 19.84 -0.83
N ILE A 9 3.22 21.00 -0.63
CA ILE A 9 2.30 21.64 -1.56
C ILE A 9 2.79 23.05 -1.88
N THR A 10 2.86 23.39 -3.16
CA THR A 10 3.25 24.70 -3.63
C THR A 10 2.02 25.43 -4.17
N ILE A 11 1.76 26.62 -3.65
CA ILE A 11 0.66 27.49 -4.07
C ILE A 11 1.27 28.75 -4.69
N THR A 12 0.91 29.01 -5.95
CA THR A 12 1.31 30.22 -6.67
C THR A 12 0.10 31.11 -6.90
N ARG A 13 0.15 32.34 -6.43
CA ARG A 13 -0.85 33.37 -6.70
C ARG A 13 -0.14 34.65 -7.13
N SER A 14 -0.51 35.17 -8.33
CA SER A 14 0.05 36.41 -8.90
C SER A 14 1.59 36.41 -8.85
N SER A 15 2.19 37.17 -7.96
CA SER A 15 3.64 37.33 -7.80
C SER A 15 4.24 36.55 -6.63
N VAL A 16 3.43 35.77 -5.87
CA VAL A 16 3.90 35.05 -4.67
C VAL A 16 3.77 33.56 -4.86
N THR A 17 4.87 32.87 -4.65
CA THR A 17 4.91 31.39 -4.57
C THR A 17 5.28 30.98 -3.16
N ALA A 18 4.42 30.20 -2.50
CA ALA A 18 4.67 29.69 -1.16
C ALA A 18 4.61 28.16 -1.17
N SER A 19 5.56 27.51 -0.50
CA SER A 19 5.58 26.06 -0.32
C SER A 19 5.35 25.70 1.14
N PHE A 20 4.46 24.73 1.38
CA PHE A 20 4.09 24.28 2.71
C PHE A 20 4.39 22.79 2.86
N PRO A 21 4.89 22.35 4.01
CA PRO A 21 5.05 20.91 4.29
C PRO A 21 3.68 20.24 4.32
N ALA A 22 3.56 19.10 3.63
CA ALA A 22 2.33 18.31 3.55
C ALA A 22 2.65 16.81 3.68
N ARG A 23 3.33 16.45 4.79
CA ARG A 23 3.68 15.07 5.11
C ARG A 23 2.57 14.46 5.98
N PHE A 24 1.82 13.53 5.42
CA PHE A 24 0.71 12.86 6.10
C PHE A 24 0.65 11.39 5.68
N MET A 25 -0.11 10.59 6.41
CA MET A 25 -0.54 9.26 6.04
C MET A 25 -1.98 9.34 5.53
N LEU A 26 -2.23 8.83 4.31
CA LEU A 26 -3.57 8.74 3.75
C LEU A 26 -4.15 7.35 4.04
N VAL A 27 -5.30 7.33 4.69
CA VAL A 27 -6.15 6.13 4.81
C VAL A 27 -7.49 6.47 4.18
N ALA A 28 -7.91 5.67 3.19
CA ALA A 28 -9.14 5.88 2.46
C ALA A 28 -9.95 4.59 2.40
N ALA A 29 -11.26 4.70 2.42
CA ALA A 29 -12.18 3.60 2.21
C ALA A 29 -13.16 3.95 1.11
N MET A 30 -13.50 2.95 0.28
CA MET A 30 -14.49 3.09 -0.77
C MET A 30 -15.32 1.81 -0.92
N ASN A 31 -16.53 1.95 -1.39
CA ASN A 31 -17.33 0.81 -1.80
C ASN A 31 -16.87 0.30 -3.18
N PRO A 32 -17.07 -0.99 -3.50
CA PRO A 32 -16.68 -1.55 -4.80
C PRO A 32 -17.56 -1.05 -5.97
N CYS A 33 -18.77 -0.55 -5.68
CA CYS A 33 -19.73 -0.01 -6.65
C CYS A 33 -20.76 0.90 -5.97
N PRO A 34 -21.64 1.61 -6.71
CA PRO A 34 -22.67 2.47 -6.12
C PRO A 34 -23.61 1.77 -5.13
N CYS A 35 -23.96 0.50 -5.35
CA CYS A 35 -24.81 -0.24 -4.40
C CYS A 35 -24.03 -0.94 -3.27
N GLY A 36 -22.70 -1.00 -3.34
CA GLY A 36 -21.83 -1.60 -2.33
C GLY A 36 -21.64 -3.12 -2.41
N TYR A 37 -22.32 -3.82 -3.35
CA TYR A 37 -22.36 -5.30 -3.35
C TYR A 37 -21.63 -5.96 -4.52
N PHE A 38 -20.82 -5.23 -5.28
CA PHE A 38 -20.01 -5.84 -6.33
C PHE A 38 -18.93 -6.73 -5.70
N GLY A 39 -18.92 -8.02 -6.05
CA GLY A 39 -18.05 -9.03 -5.46
C GLY A 39 -18.52 -9.62 -4.13
N ASP A 40 -19.65 -9.16 -3.57
CA ASP A 40 -20.22 -9.73 -2.36
C ASP A 40 -20.73 -11.15 -2.60
N ARG A 41 -20.46 -12.06 -1.65
CA ARG A 41 -20.82 -13.48 -1.74
C ARG A 41 -22.27 -13.78 -1.34
N VAL A 42 -22.90 -12.86 -0.61
CA VAL A 42 -24.22 -13.05 -0.01
C VAL A 42 -25.29 -12.26 -0.77
N ARG A 43 -24.93 -11.04 -1.20
CA ARG A 43 -25.86 -10.13 -1.87
C ARG A 43 -25.44 -9.86 -3.31
N ALA A 44 -26.38 -10.04 -4.26
CA ALA A 44 -26.13 -9.75 -5.66
C ALA A 44 -26.01 -8.24 -5.91
N CYS A 45 -25.00 -7.85 -6.66
CA CYS A 45 -24.85 -6.49 -7.15
C CYS A 45 -25.96 -6.17 -8.16
N ARG A 46 -26.57 -4.98 -8.05
CA ARG A 46 -27.62 -4.49 -8.96
C ARG A 46 -27.12 -3.43 -9.94
N CYS A 47 -25.85 -3.09 -9.90
CA CYS A 47 -25.25 -2.09 -10.78
C CYS A 47 -24.94 -2.70 -12.15
N SER A 48 -25.21 -1.94 -13.22
CA SER A 48 -24.73 -2.31 -14.55
C SER A 48 -23.20 -2.22 -14.62
N PRO A 49 -22.54 -2.95 -15.54
CA PRO A 49 -21.10 -2.84 -15.75
C PRO A 49 -20.64 -1.39 -16.02
N GLN A 50 -21.45 -0.61 -16.72
CA GLN A 50 -21.18 0.79 -17.01
C GLN A 50 -21.18 1.64 -15.73
N GLN A 51 -22.17 1.46 -14.85
CA GLN A 51 -22.24 2.15 -13.56
C GLN A 51 -21.05 1.82 -12.67
N ILE A 52 -20.63 0.55 -12.65
CA ILE A 52 -19.45 0.11 -11.88
C ILE A 52 -18.21 0.82 -12.41
N ARG A 53 -17.93 0.75 -13.71
CA ARG A 53 -16.77 1.41 -14.34
C ARG A 53 -16.78 2.92 -14.10
N GLN A 54 -17.91 3.59 -14.24
CA GLN A 54 -18.03 5.02 -14.02
C GLN A 54 -17.77 5.41 -12.54
N TYR A 55 -18.23 4.58 -11.61
CA TYR A 55 -18.02 4.80 -10.18
C TYR A 55 -16.54 4.63 -9.82
N GLN A 56 -15.93 3.54 -10.23
CA GLN A 56 -14.53 3.22 -9.98
C GLN A 56 -13.58 4.20 -10.68
N GLY A 57 -13.92 4.62 -11.89
CA GLY A 57 -13.15 5.60 -12.68
C GLY A 57 -13.07 7.01 -12.06
N LYS A 58 -13.85 7.31 -11.00
CA LYS A 58 -13.70 8.55 -10.22
C LYS A 58 -12.34 8.62 -9.52
N ILE A 59 -11.74 7.48 -9.20
CA ILE A 59 -10.38 7.40 -8.68
C ILE A 59 -9.46 7.11 -9.85
N SER A 60 -8.59 8.08 -10.18
CA SER A 60 -7.69 7.93 -11.33
C SER A 60 -6.58 6.91 -11.07
N GLY A 61 -6.17 6.16 -12.11
CA GLY A 61 -5.05 5.24 -12.04
C GLY A 61 -3.79 5.87 -11.44
N PRO A 62 -3.36 7.08 -11.86
CA PRO A 62 -2.23 7.77 -11.24
C PRO A 62 -2.38 8.08 -9.75
N LEU A 63 -3.60 8.15 -9.19
CA LEU A 63 -3.79 8.27 -7.75
C LEU A 63 -3.66 6.91 -7.07
N MET A 64 -4.22 5.87 -7.67
CA MET A 64 -4.09 4.48 -7.18
C MET A 64 -2.61 4.06 -7.13
N ASP A 65 -1.84 4.36 -8.16
CA ASP A 65 -0.39 4.13 -8.18
C ASP A 65 0.35 4.75 -6.97
N ARG A 66 -0.21 5.79 -6.36
CA ARG A 66 0.40 6.50 -5.22
C ARG A 66 0.00 5.94 -3.85
N ILE A 67 -0.99 5.10 -3.80
CA ILE A 67 -1.42 4.39 -2.60
C ILE A 67 -0.58 3.12 -2.47
N ASP A 68 0.07 2.92 -1.33
CA ASP A 68 1.03 1.82 -1.15
C ASP A 68 0.34 0.46 -0.97
N LEU A 69 -0.79 0.43 -0.27
CA LEU A 69 -1.51 -0.79 0.08
C LEU A 69 -2.97 -0.69 -0.38
N HIS A 70 -3.41 -1.71 -1.11
CA HIS A 70 -4.81 -1.90 -1.49
C HIS A 70 -5.34 -3.14 -0.76
N ILE A 71 -6.41 -2.97 0.00
CA ILE A 71 -6.97 -4.04 0.83
C ILE A 71 -8.44 -4.23 0.45
N ASP A 72 -8.79 -5.44 0.06
CA ASP A 72 -10.18 -5.84 -0.07
C ASP A 72 -10.71 -6.33 1.29
N VAL A 73 -11.80 -5.73 1.76
CA VAL A 73 -12.41 -6.04 3.05
C VAL A 73 -13.75 -6.72 2.80
N PRO A 74 -13.81 -8.05 2.81
CA PRO A 74 -15.05 -8.79 2.60
C PRO A 74 -16.03 -8.59 3.76
N SER A 75 -17.32 -8.84 3.48
CA SER A 75 -18.35 -8.86 4.53
C SER A 75 -18.06 -9.94 5.59
N VAL A 76 -18.22 -9.56 6.86
CA VAL A 76 -17.98 -10.48 7.98
C VAL A 76 -19.27 -11.27 8.28
N PRO A 77 -19.24 -12.61 8.27
CA PRO A 77 -20.38 -13.43 8.61
C PRO A 77 -20.83 -13.18 10.07
N TYR A 78 -22.14 -13.21 10.32
CA TYR A 78 -22.69 -13.00 11.66
C TYR A 78 -22.06 -13.91 12.74
N ARG A 79 -21.78 -15.17 12.39
CA ARG A 79 -21.11 -16.11 13.32
C ARG A 79 -19.74 -15.62 13.77
N ALA A 80 -18.97 -14.97 12.89
CA ALA A 80 -17.66 -14.41 13.24
C ALA A 80 -17.80 -13.15 14.11
N LEU A 81 -18.86 -12.35 13.89
CA LEU A 81 -19.17 -11.19 14.74
C LEU A 81 -19.64 -11.58 16.12
N SER A 82 -20.35 -12.71 16.24
CA SER A 82 -20.87 -13.23 17.53
C SER A 82 -19.89 -14.18 18.24
N SER A 83 -18.74 -14.48 17.63
CA SER A 83 -17.69 -15.29 18.25
C SER A 83 -17.13 -14.59 19.48
N LYS A 84 -16.95 -15.38 20.55
CA LYS A 84 -16.25 -14.92 21.76
C LYS A 84 -14.72 -15.02 21.63
N GLU A 85 -14.22 -15.53 20.52
CA GLU A 85 -12.79 -15.59 20.27
C GLU A 85 -12.26 -14.17 20.12
N ALA A 86 -11.39 -13.78 21.03
CA ALA A 86 -10.71 -12.50 20.94
C ALA A 86 -9.69 -12.52 19.78
N GLY A 87 -9.75 -11.54 18.89
CA GLY A 87 -8.70 -11.31 17.90
C GLY A 87 -7.38 -10.93 18.56
N GLU A 88 -6.35 -10.71 17.73
CA GLU A 88 -5.05 -10.23 18.23
C GLU A 88 -5.23 -8.89 18.99
N SER A 89 -4.64 -8.79 20.18
CA SER A 89 -4.76 -7.58 20.99
C SER A 89 -4.01 -6.40 20.38
N SER A 90 -4.54 -5.19 20.56
CA SER A 90 -3.86 -3.94 20.14
C SER A 90 -2.46 -3.80 20.72
N GLU A 91 -2.24 -4.33 21.93
CA GLU A 91 -0.93 -4.31 22.59
C GLU A 91 0.09 -5.23 21.88
N ALA A 92 -0.32 -6.41 21.44
CA ALA A 92 0.53 -7.31 20.66
C ALA A 92 0.91 -6.68 19.31
N ILE A 93 -0.05 -6.09 18.62
CA ILE A 93 0.17 -5.35 17.37
C ILE A 93 1.13 -4.17 17.62
N LYS A 94 0.91 -3.38 18.67
CA LYS A 94 1.75 -2.23 19.02
C LYS A 94 3.19 -2.66 19.28
N ARG A 95 3.43 -3.74 20.00
CA ARG A 95 4.80 -4.26 20.27
C ARG A 95 5.50 -4.61 18.97
N ARG A 96 4.86 -5.34 18.06
CA ARG A 96 5.41 -5.71 16.75
C ARG A 96 5.73 -4.50 15.89
N VAL A 97 4.80 -3.55 15.81
CA VAL A 97 4.99 -2.30 15.07
C VAL A 97 6.13 -1.46 15.66
N THR A 98 6.22 -1.35 16.99
CA THR A 98 7.28 -0.60 17.66
C THR A 98 8.65 -1.21 17.38
N ALA A 99 8.78 -2.54 17.42
CA ALA A 99 10.02 -3.23 17.10
C ALA A 99 10.48 -2.94 15.65
N ALA A 100 9.56 -3.05 14.67
CA ALA A 100 9.86 -2.70 13.28
C ALA A 100 10.26 -1.22 13.11
N ARG A 101 9.64 -0.31 13.84
CA ARG A 101 9.97 1.12 13.82
C ARG A 101 11.38 1.40 14.39
N GLU A 102 11.80 0.69 15.42
CA GLU A 102 13.17 0.83 15.97
C GLU A 102 14.22 0.31 14.98
N ILE A 103 13.93 -0.77 14.22
CA ILE A 103 14.80 -1.23 13.13
C ILE A 103 14.95 -0.14 12.06
N GLN A 104 13.84 0.46 11.63
CA GLN A 104 13.85 1.52 10.62
C GLN A 104 14.59 2.77 11.13
N LYS A 105 14.38 3.16 12.37
CA LYS A 105 15.06 4.29 13.00
C LYS A 105 16.58 4.09 13.05
N LYS A 106 17.05 2.88 13.38
CA LYS A 106 18.47 2.52 13.32
C LYS A 106 19.02 2.59 11.89
N ARG A 107 18.29 2.03 10.92
CA ARG A 107 18.64 2.05 9.48
C ARG A 107 18.85 3.46 8.94
N PHE A 108 18.01 4.41 9.35
CA PHE A 108 18.02 5.79 8.85
C PHE A 108 18.59 6.80 9.85
N SER A 109 19.37 6.36 10.82
CA SER A 109 19.90 7.23 11.89
C SER A 109 20.72 8.41 11.38
N GLN A 110 21.39 8.27 10.22
CA GLN A 110 22.19 9.30 9.58
C GLN A 110 21.42 10.12 8.54
N ASP A 111 20.28 9.63 8.04
CA ASP A 111 19.56 10.22 6.90
C ASP A 111 18.39 11.13 7.33
N GLY A 112 18.07 11.18 8.62
CA GLY A 112 16.91 11.94 9.12
C GLY A 112 15.55 11.41 8.63
N LEU A 113 15.51 10.19 8.06
CA LEU A 113 14.27 9.56 7.63
C LEU A 113 13.58 8.85 8.79
N ALA A 114 12.25 8.84 8.74
CA ALA A 114 11.45 8.23 9.80
C ALA A 114 11.00 6.80 9.50
N CYS A 115 10.96 6.38 8.22
CA CYS A 115 10.41 5.07 7.83
C CYS A 115 10.76 4.68 6.38
N ASN A 116 10.59 3.38 6.07
CA ASN A 116 10.82 2.83 4.74
C ASN A 116 10.02 3.52 3.62
N ALA A 117 8.82 4.00 3.90
CA ALA A 117 7.98 4.70 2.91
C ALA A 117 8.67 5.94 2.30
N ARG A 118 9.61 6.53 3.02
CA ARG A 118 10.35 7.73 2.62
C ARG A 118 11.66 7.46 1.89
N MET A 119 12.05 6.20 1.70
CA MET A 119 13.28 5.85 0.99
C MET A 119 13.33 6.48 -0.40
N THR A 120 14.48 7.04 -0.72
CA THR A 120 14.85 7.47 -2.09
C THR A 120 15.18 6.25 -2.95
N GLU A 121 15.32 6.41 -4.26
CA GLU A 121 15.73 5.32 -5.15
C GLU A 121 17.10 4.73 -4.78
N LYS A 122 18.04 5.57 -4.34
CA LYS A 122 19.35 5.13 -3.85
C LYS A 122 19.19 4.19 -2.65
N GLN A 123 18.37 4.57 -1.68
CA GLN A 123 18.13 3.79 -0.47
C GLN A 123 17.32 2.52 -0.75
N ILE A 124 16.41 2.52 -1.74
CA ILE A 124 15.74 1.29 -2.18
C ILE A 124 16.78 0.28 -2.72
N LYS A 125 17.71 0.71 -3.56
CA LYS A 125 18.78 -0.16 -4.07
C LYS A 125 19.67 -0.69 -2.94
N GLU A 126 19.91 0.09 -1.92
CA GLU A 126 20.76 -0.27 -0.79
C GLU A 126 20.06 -1.21 0.21
N PHE A 127 18.81 -0.90 0.60
CA PHE A 127 18.13 -1.60 1.70
C PHE A 127 17.06 -2.60 1.24
N CYS A 128 16.69 -2.60 -0.03
CA CYS A 128 15.65 -3.49 -0.58
C CYS A 128 16.22 -4.45 -1.63
N ALA A 129 17.48 -4.87 -1.49
CA ALA A 129 18.04 -5.91 -2.32
C ALA A 129 17.25 -7.22 -2.15
N ILE A 130 16.92 -7.87 -3.25
CA ILE A 130 16.16 -9.12 -3.34
C ILE A 130 16.97 -10.17 -4.09
N ASP A 131 16.65 -11.44 -3.87
CA ASP A 131 17.26 -12.58 -4.52
C ASP A 131 16.64 -12.88 -5.90
N ASP A 132 17.24 -13.82 -6.64
CA ASP A 132 16.80 -14.19 -8.00
C ASP A 132 15.36 -14.71 -8.05
N ASP A 133 14.91 -15.44 -7.03
CA ASP A 133 13.54 -15.95 -6.98
C ASP A 133 12.54 -14.82 -6.74
N SER A 134 12.90 -13.84 -5.92
CA SER A 134 12.13 -12.60 -5.74
C SER A 134 12.10 -11.76 -7.02
N HIS A 135 13.19 -11.72 -7.79
CA HIS A 135 13.21 -11.06 -9.10
C HIS A 135 12.23 -11.72 -10.08
N LYS A 136 12.19 -13.06 -10.16
CA LYS A 136 11.20 -13.79 -10.98
C LYS A 136 9.76 -13.49 -10.58
N LEU A 137 9.48 -13.40 -9.26
CA LEU A 137 8.16 -13.02 -8.77
C LEU A 137 7.77 -11.60 -9.20
N MET A 138 8.71 -10.66 -9.14
CA MET A 138 8.48 -9.28 -9.60
C MET A 138 8.24 -9.22 -11.12
N GLU A 139 9.00 -9.95 -11.92
CA GLU A 139 8.79 -10.04 -13.37
C GLU A 139 7.40 -10.57 -13.71
N MET A 140 6.99 -11.69 -13.09
CA MET A 140 5.64 -12.22 -13.26
C MET A 140 4.55 -11.23 -12.83
N ALA A 141 4.78 -10.45 -11.76
CA ALA A 141 3.84 -9.45 -11.31
C ALA A 141 3.73 -8.28 -12.29
N ILE A 142 4.85 -7.83 -12.86
CA ILE A 142 4.87 -6.79 -13.90
C ILE A 142 4.06 -7.24 -15.11
N GLU A 143 4.30 -8.45 -15.61
CA GLU A 143 3.59 -8.99 -16.78
C GLU A 143 2.09 -9.19 -16.52
N LYS A 144 1.72 -9.76 -15.37
CA LYS A 144 0.33 -10.11 -15.06
C LYS A 144 -0.51 -8.96 -14.54
N LEU A 145 0.11 -8.01 -13.81
CA LEU A 145 -0.58 -6.88 -13.17
C LEU A 145 -0.37 -5.55 -13.90
N GLY A 146 0.56 -5.49 -14.84
CA GLY A 146 0.91 -4.24 -15.54
C GLY A 146 1.52 -3.20 -14.59
N LEU A 147 2.32 -3.63 -13.61
CA LEU A 147 2.89 -2.73 -12.60
C LEU A 147 3.79 -1.68 -13.23
N SER A 148 3.58 -0.43 -12.87
CA SER A 148 4.47 0.67 -13.24
C SER A 148 5.79 0.62 -12.47
N ALA A 149 6.83 1.31 -12.96
CA ALA A 149 8.10 1.45 -12.24
C ALA A 149 7.92 2.03 -10.82
N ARG A 150 6.93 2.92 -10.64
CA ARG A 150 6.56 3.44 -9.30
C ARG A 150 5.98 2.35 -8.41
N ALA A 151 5.10 1.51 -8.96
CA ALA A 151 4.52 0.39 -8.23
C ALA A 151 5.59 -0.61 -7.77
N ILE A 152 6.61 -0.89 -8.60
CA ILE A 152 7.75 -1.75 -8.23
C ILE A 152 8.46 -1.21 -6.99
N ASN A 153 8.83 0.09 -6.99
CA ASN A 153 9.48 0.71 -5.84
C ASN A 153 8.61 0.64 -4.57
N ARG A 154 7.29 0.72 -4.70
CA ARG A 154 6.37 0.58 -3.56
C ARG A 154 6.32 -0.85 -3.04
N VAL A 155 6.23 -1.83 -3.94
CA VAL A 155 6.31 -3.25 -3.55
C VAL A 155 7.58 -3.53 -2.76
N LEU A 156 8.74 -3.04 -3.22
CA LEU A 156 10.01 -3.22 -2.51
C LEU A 156 10.01 -2.58 -1.11
N LYS A 157 9.47 -1.36 -0.97
CA LYS A 157 9.34 -0.68 0.34
C LYS A 157 8.41 -1.44 1.29
N VAL A 158 7.30 -1.98 0.77
CA VAL A 158 6.36 -2.80 1.53
C VAL A 158 7.00 -4.12 1.94
N ALA A 159 7.65 -4.83 1.00
CA ALA A 159 8.38 -6.08 1.29
C ALA A 159 9.47 -5.88 2.36
N ARG A 160 10.22 -4.75 2.31
CA ARG A 160 11.18 -4.39 3.37
C ARG A 160 10.48 -4.18 4.71
N THR A 161 9.31 -3.58 4.71
CA THR A 161 8.55 -3.33 5.94
C THR A 161 7.99 -4.63 6.52
N ILE A 162 7.53 -5.56 5.69
CA ILE A 162 7.10 -6.91 6.12
C ILE A 162 8.28 -7.66 6.75
N ALA A 163 9.45 -7.63 6.10
CA ALA A 163 10.65 -8.25 6.65
C ALA A 163 11.09 -7.60 7.98
N ASP A 164 10.94 -6.28 8.15
CA ASP A 164 11.19 -5.60 9.42
C ASP A 164 10.20 -6.04 10.52
N LEU A 165 8.92 -6.25 10.17
CA LEU A 165 7.90 -6.76 11.09
C LEU A 165 8.19 -8.20 11.55
N GLU A 166 8.84 -9.01 10.71
CA GLU A 166 9.32 -10.34 11.03
C GLU A 166 10.72 -10.36 11.66
N ASN A 167 11.32 -9.19 11.88
CA ASN A 167 12.70 -9.05 12.37
C ASN A 167 13.72 -9.79 11.49
N LYS A 168 13.55 -9.74 10.17
CA LYS A 168 14.44 -10.34 9.18
C LYS A 168 15.34 -9.29 8.54
N GLU A 169 16.61 -9.61 8.45
CA GLU A 169 17.62 -8.73 7.83
C GLU A 169 17.43 -8.64 6.32
N LYS A 170 17.16 -9.77 5.67
CA LYS A 170 16.98 -9.88 4.21
C LYS A 170 15.51 -9.97 3.83
N ILE A 171 15.17 -9.43 2.68
CA ILE A 171 13.87 -9.62 2.06
C ILE A 171 13.85 -11.03 1.44
N ALA A 172 12.88 -11.85 1.81
CA ALA A 172 12.65 -13.17 1.24
C ALA A 172 11.53 -13.15 0.18
N PRO A 173 11.43 -14.17 -0.69
CA PRO A 173 10.37 -14.29 -1.68
C PRO A 173 8.95 -14.21 -1.10
N SER A 174 8.74 -14.70 0.12
CA SER A 174 7.46 -14.59 0.84
C SER A 174 7.05 -13.14 1.10
N HIS A 175 8.00 -12.28 1.48
CA HIS A 175 7.74 -10.85 1.73
C HIS A 175 7.38 -10.12 0.44
N VAL A 176 8.04 -10.48 -0.68
CA VAL A 176 7.74 -9.91 -2.00
C VAL A 176 6.36 -10.38 -2.48
N ALA A 177 6.05 -11.68 -2.33
CA ALA A 177 4.76 -12.23 -2.70
C ALA A 177 3.61 -11.57 -1.93
N GLU A 178 3.76 -11.37 -0.61
CA GLU A 178 2.78 -10.65 0.21
C GLU A 178 2.64 -9.19 -0.21
N ALA A 179 3.75 -8.49 -0.45
CA ALA A 179 3.74 -7.10 -0.90
C ALA A 179 3.02 -6.92 -2.25
N ILE A 180 3.17 -7.88 -3.17
CA ILE A 180 2.46 -7.90 -4.47
C ILE A 180 0.94 -8.06 -4.27
N GLN A 181 0.50 -8.86 -3.29
CA GLN A 181 -0.94 -9.04 -3.02
C GLN A 181 -1.62 -7.72 -2.62
N TYR A 182 -0.91 -6.83 -1.95
CA TYR A 182 -1.43 -5.48 -1.63
C TYR A 182 -1.52 -4.55 -2.84
N ARG A 183 -1.20 -5.02 -4.05
CA ARG A 183 -1.34 -4.29 -5.32
C ARG A 183 -2.45 -4.89 -6.21
N SER A 184 -3.37 -5.64 -5.63
CA SER A 184 -4.45 -6.34 -6.35
C SER A 184 -5.34 -5.43 -7.20
N LEU A 185 -5.54 -4.17 -6.79
CA LEU A 185 -6.37 -3.20 -7.51
C LEU A 185 -5.66 -2.53 -8.70
N ASP A 186 -4.35 -2.77 -8.90
CA ASP A 186 -3.62 -2.26 -10.07
C ASP A 186 -4.06 -2.95 -11.38
N ARG A 187 -4.67 -4.14 -11.30
CA ARG A 187 -5.27 -4.84 -12.46
C ARG A 187 -6.40 -4.08 -13.16
N GLY A 188 -6.73 -2.89 -12.70
CA GLY A 188 -7.95 -2.20 -13.03
C GLY A 188 -9.11 -2.77 -12.22
N LEU A 189 -9.86 -1.88 -11.62
CA LEU A 189 -11.20 -2.20 -11.11
C LEU A 189 -12.07 -2.49 -12.35
N ILE A 190 -12.02 -3.74 -12.87
CA ILE A 190 -12.81 -4.16 -14.05
C ILE A 190 -14.14 -4.69 -13.56
#